data_1af1ab12048aa6b2b477c1528d34a8ed
#
_entry.id   1af1ab12048aa6b2b477c1528d34a8ed
#
_cell.length_a   1.000
_cell.length_b   1.000
_cell.length_c   1.000
_cell.angle_alpha   90.00
_cell.angle_beta   90.00
_cell.angle_gamma   90.00
#
_symmetry.space_group_name_H-M   'P 1'
#
loop_
_entity.id
_entity.type
_entity.pdbx_description
1 polymer ?
#
loop_
_entity_poly.entity_id
_entity_poly.type
_entity_poly.pdbx_seq_one_letter_code
_entity_poly.pdbx_strand_id
1 'polypeptide(L)'
;MSNNYWIDRFIAEENRINELSKEQVKEAKKQYDIALKNTNQKIYEFYAKYAKDNNISMYEAKQRFNKKELKEFKMSLSEYVRKGRSLNISPNDNIVKELKNASSRVHIERLEALKIEIKAEIDLLSKTMENNLGKHLREVYRDTYYRSAYNIQKGLDKFSNIEKLNPELIESLVYKPWTKDNTNWSKRIWGNDSKLVNTLHTNLTQNIITGKPLKEVIDTIAERFNVEKNIASRLLRLPRACP
;
A
#
# COMPACT_ATOMS: atom_id res chain seq x y z
N MET A 1 -30.55 36.56 10.79
CA MET A 1 -30.62 35.10 10.63
C MET A 1 -30.28 34.41 11.91
N SER A 2 -30.96 33.30 12.23
CA SER A 2 -30.75 32.60 13.48
C SER A 2 -29.38 31.89 13.45
N ASN A 3 -28.73 31.78 14.60
CA ASN A 3 -27.47 31.04 14.79
C ASN A 3 -27.58 29.60 14.26
N ASN A 4 -28.78 29.03 14.25
CA ASN A 4 -29.09 27.67 13.76
C ASN A 4 -28.86 27.49 12.26
N TYR A 5 -29.08 28.54 11.41
CA TYR A 5 -28.85 28.39 9.97
C TYR A 5 -27.44 27.96 9.61
N TRP A 6 -26.44 28.59 10.22
CA TRP A 6 -25.05 28.28 9.97
C TRP A 6 -24.66 26.91 10.50
N ILE A 7 -25.10 26.58 11.71
CA ILE A 7 -24.85 25.30 12.35
C ILE A 7 -25.40 24.15 11.49
N ASP A 8 -26.67 24.26 11.05
CA ASP A 8 -27.30 23.21 10.24
C ASP A 8 -26.55 22.98 8.90
N ARG A 9 -26.08 24.08 8.27
CA ARG A 9 -25.34 23.99 7.01
C ARG A 9 -23.96 23.37 7.18
N PHE A 10 -23.22 23.73 8.23
CA PHE A 10 -21.92 23.14 8.51
C PHE A 10 -22.04 21.66 8.88
N ILE A 11 -23.02 21.27 9.68
CA ILE A 11 -23.30 19.87 10.02
C ILE A 11 -23.65 19.07 8.75
N ALA A 12 -24.50 19.61 7.88
CA ALA A 12 -24.86 18.94 6.63
C ALA A 12 -23.64 18.71 5.72
N GLU A 13 -22.75 19.71 5.62
CA GLU A 13 -21.54 19.60 4.82
C GLU A 13 -20.52 18.61 5.43
N GLU A 14 -20.34 18.65 6.74
CA GLU A 14 -19.50 17.69 7.47
C GLU A 14 -20.00 16.24 7.26
N ASN A 15 -21.30 16.02 7.41
CA ASN A 15 -21.90 14.71 7.18
C ASN A 15 -21.68 14.22 5.74
N ARG A 16 -21.84 15.10 4.74
CA ARG A 16 -21.58 14.78 3.35
C ARG A 16 -20.12 14.36 3.12
N ILE A 17 -19.16 15.12 3.63
CA ILE A 17 -17.74 14.82 3.51
C ILE A 17 -17.41 13.49 4.20
N ASN A 18 -18.00 13.22 5.35
CA ASN A 18 -17.83 11.97 6.07
C ASN A 18 -18.34 10.75 5.27
N GLU A 19 -19.50 10.87 4.59
CA GLU A 19 -20.00 9.79 3.73
C GLU A 19 -19.07 9.53 2.54
N LEU A 20 -18.62 10.58 1.85
CA LEU A 20 -17.64 10.45 0.77
C LEU A 20 -16.33 9.77 1.25
N SER A 21 -15.87 10.12 2.45
CA SER A 21 -14.68 9.48 3.05
C SER A 21 -14.90 8.00 3.38
N LYS A 22 -16.11 7.61 3.80
CA LYS A 22 -16.46 6.19 4.02
C LYS A 22 -16.39 5.38 2.72
N GLU A 23 -16.86 5.93 1.61
CA GLU A 23 -16.77 5.30 0.29
C GLU A 23 -15.31 5.10 -0.12
N GLN A 24 -14.45 6.11 0.08
CA GLN A 24 -13.03 6.00 -0.21
C GLN A 24 -12.33 4.94 0.67
N VAL A 25 -12.68 4.84 1.95
CA VAL A 25 -12.19 3.79 2.85
C VAL A 25 -12.62 2.41 2.35
N LYS A 26 -13.86 2.25 1.88
CA LYS A 26 -14.36 0.98 1.33
C LYS A 26 -13.60 0.58 0.07
N GLU A 27 -13.38 1.52 -0.85
CA GLU A 27 -12.63 1.26 -2.08
C GLU A 27 -11.16 0.91 -1.76
N ALA A 28 -10.51 1.66 -0.87
CA ALA A 28 -9.17 1.34 -0.43
C ALA A 28 -9.03 -0.08 0.12
N LYS A 29 -9.96 -0.49 1.00
CA LYS A 29 -9.98 -1.86 1.54
C LYS A 29 -10.08 -2.91 0.45
N LYS A 30 -10.92 -2.67 -0.56
CA LYS A 30 -11.07 -3.56 -1.71
C LYS A 30 -9.76 -3.68 -2.50
N GLN A 31 -9.05 -2.57 -2.72
CA GLN A 31 -7.76 -2.58 -3.41
C GLN A 31 -6.70 -3.39 -2.64
N TYR A 32 -6.66 -3.28 -1.30
CA TYR A 32 -5.79 -4.13 -0.47
C TYR A 32 -6.15 -5.62 -0.56
N ASP A 33 -7.43 -5.97 -0.62
CA ASP A 33 -7.88 -7.36 -0.76
C ASP A 33 -7.50 -7.95 -2.14
N ILE A 34 -7.55 -7.14 -3.21
CA ILE A 34 -7.08 -7.51 -4.54
C ILE A 34 -5.57 -7.76 -4.53
N ALA A 35 -4.79 -6.83 -3.96
CA ALA A 35 -3.34 -6.95 -3.88
C ALA A 35 -2.92 -8.18 -3.05
N LEU A 36 -3.61 -8.47 -1.95
CA LEU A 36 -3.39 -9.69 -1.17
C LEU A 36 -3.67 -10.96 -1.98
N LYS A 37 -4.79 -11.01 -2.72
CA LYS A 37 -5.13 -12.14 -3.58
C LYS A 37 -4.05 -12.38 -4.63
N ASN A 38 -3.61 -11.33 -5.31
CA ASN A 38 -2.57 -11.39 -6.34
C ASN A 38 -1.23 -11.84 -5.74
N THR A 39 -0.85 -11.28 -4.59
CA THR A 39 0.37 -11.68 -3.86
C THR A 39 0.34 -13.16 -3.49
N ASN A 40 -0.76 -13.66 -2.97
CA ASN A 40 -0.93 -15.07 -2.64
C ASN A 40 -0.81 -15.97 -3.89
N GLN A 41 -1.35 -15.53 -5.03
CA GLN A 41 -1.21 -16.25 -6.29
C GLN A 41 0.26 -16.36 -6.70
N LYS A 42 1.05 -15.27 -6.62
CA LYS A 42 2.48 -15.28 -6.92
C LYS A 42 3.27 -16.25 -6.03
N ILE A 43 2.89 -16.33 -4.76
CA ILE A 43 3.48 -17.29 -3.83
C ILE A 43 3.14 -18.73 -4.22
N TYR A 44 1.90 -19.00 -4.60
CA TYR A 44 1.51 -20.33 -5.11
C TYR A 44 2.28 -20.71 -6.37
N GLU A 45 2.44 -19.80 -7.32
CA GLU A 45 3.22 -20.01 -8.55
C GLU A 45 4.69 -20.30 -8.24
N PHE A 46 5.27 -19.60 -7.25
CA PHE A 46 6.61 -19.85 -6.75
C PHE A 46 6.76 -21.30 -6.24
N TYR A 47 5.84 -21.77 -5.38
CA TYR A 47 5.88 -23.13 -4.86
C TYR A 47 5.62 -24.18 -5.95
N ALA A 48 4.77 -23.91 -6.92
CA ALA A 48 4.52 -24.80 -8.06
C ALA A 48 5.76 -24.95 -8.94
N LYS A 49 6.47 -23.85 -9.22
CA LYS A 49 7.73 -23.86 -9.96
C LYS A 49 8.81 -24.61 -9.20
N TYR A 50 8.92 -24.39 -7.88
CA TYR A 50 9.82 -25.12 -7.02
C TYR A 50 9.57 -26.64 -7.05
N ALA A 51 8.31 -27.07 -6.94
CA ALA A 51 7.91 -28.48 -7.03
C ALA A 51 8.34 -29.10 -8.36
N LYS A 52 8.04 -28.42 -9.47
CA LYS A 52 8.38 -28.87 -10.82
C LYS A 52 9.90 -29.05 -11.01
N ASP A 53 10.68 -28.07 -10.59
CA ASP A 53 12.13 -28.06 -10.81
C ASP A 53 12.88 -29.06 -9.93
N ASN A 54 12.26 -29.51 -8.85
CA ASN A 54 12.82 -30.53 -7.96
C ASN A 54 12.19 -31.92 -8.12
N ASN A 55 11.30 -32.10 -9.10
CA ASN A 55 10.56 -33.35 -9.34
C ASN A 55 9.84 -33.90 -8.08
N ILE A 56 9.29 -33.00 -7.28
CA ILE A 56 8.48 -33.31 -6.09
C ILE A 56 7.03 -32.93 -6.32
N SER A 57 6.13 -33.52 -5.56
CA SER A 57 4.74 -33.16 -5.61
C SER A 57 4.50 -31.76 -5.05
N MET A 58 3.42 -31.10 -5.51
CA MET A 58 3.01 -29.83 -4.92
C MET A 58 2.66 -29.95 -3.43
N TYR A 59 2.21 -31.13 -3.00
CA TYR A 59 1.95 -31.41 -1.58
C TYR A 59 3.25 -31.37 -0.76
N GLU A 60 4.32 -32.01 -1.22
CA GLU A 60 5.62 -31.98 -0.56
C GLU A 60 6.23 -30.58 -0.55
N ALA A 61 6.16 -29.86 -1.65
CA ALA A 61 6.62 -28.48 -1.74
C ALA A 61 5.89 -27.55 -0.76
N LYS A 62 4.59 -27.76 -0.52
CA LYS A 62 3.78 -27.01 0.44
C LYS A 62 4.08 -27.34 1.90
N GLN A 63 4.59 -28.53 2.19
CA GLN A 63 4.87 -28.95 3.56
C GLN A 63 6.18 -28.35 4.07
N ARG A 64 7.24 -28.39 3.30
CA ARG A 64 8.55 -27.81 3.63
C ARG A 64 9.56 -28.02 2.49
N PHE A 65 10.60 -27.20 2.48
CA PHE A 65 11.79 -27.43 1.67
C PHE A 65 12.62 -28.61 2.21
N ASN A 66 13.32 -29.33 1.34
CA ASN A 66 14.21 -30.41 1.71
C ASN A 66 15.32 -29.91 2.66
N LYS A 67 15.71 -30.72 3.66
CA LYS A 67 16.72 -30.34 4.67
C LYS A 67 18.10 -29.99 4.08
N LYS A 68 18.51 -30.63 2.98
CA LYS A 68 19.78 -30.37 2.30
C LYS A 68 19.74 -29.02 1.60
N GLU A 69 18.69 -28.77 0.84
CA GLU A 69 18.44 -27.49 0.15
C GLU A 69 18.27 -26.34 1.14
N LEU A 70 17.60 -26.57 2.28
CA LEU A 70 17.50 -25.59 3.36
C LEU A 70 18.86 -25.21 3.94
N LYS A 71 19.83 -26.12 4.01
CA LYS A 71 21.19 -25.84 4.51
C LYS A 71 21.96 -24.95 3.52
N GLU A 72 21.95 -25.32 2.25
CA GLU A 72 22.57 -24.53 1.17
C GLU A 72 21.93 -23.15 1.02
N PHE A 73 20.61 -23.10 1.12
CA PHE A 73 19.82 -21.90 1.08
C PHE A 73 20.09 -20.95 2.26
N LYS A 74 20.23 -21.49 3.50
CA LYS A 74 20.57 -20.69 4.68
C LYS A 74 21.91 -19.98 4.56
N MET A 75 22.90 -20.64 3.98
CA MET A 75 24.24 -20.04 3.79
C MET A 75 24.19 -18.88 2.78
N SER A 76 23.56 -19.10 1.65
CA SER A 76 23.46 -18.10 0.58
C SER A 76 22.54 -16.94 0.96
N LEU A 77 21.50 -17.22 1.73
CA LEU A 77 20.51 -16.24 2.12
C LEU A 77 20.98 -15.32 3.25
N SER A 78 21.82 -15.80 4.17
CA SER A 78 22.43 -14.93 5.19
C SER A 78 23.32 -13.86 4.56
N GLU A 79 24.06 -14.19 3.50
CA GLU A 79 24.81 -13.20 2.71
C GLU A 79 23.89 -12.26 1.94
N TYR A 80 22.81 -12.78 1.38
CA TYR A 80 21.82 -12.01 0.65
C TYR A 80 21.09 -11.00 1.54
N VAL A 81 20.61 -11.41 2.73
CA VAL A 81 19.94 -10.53 3.69
C VAL A 81 20.92 -9.47 4.20
N ARG A 82 22.19 -9.82 4.40
CA ARG A 82 23.24 -8.85 4.79
C ARG A 82 23.46 -7.80 3.70
N LYS A 83 23.55 -8.21 2.43
CA LYS A 83 23.70 -7.32 1.27
C LYS A 83 22.43 -6.51 0.99
N GLY A 84 21.24 -7.11 1.12
CA GLY A 84 19.97 -6.42 0.88
C GLY A 84 19.61 -5.38 1.93
N ARG A 85 20.08 -5.52 3.18
CA ARG A 85 19.89 -4.51 4.23
C ARG A 85 20.82 -3.28 4.06
N SER A 86 21.95 -3.46 3.40
CA SER A 86 22.90 -2.36 3.15
C SER A 86 22.54 -1.50 1.92
N LEU A 87 21.53 -1.89 1.16
CA LEU A 87 21.23 -1.30 -0.15
C LEU A 87 19.73 -1.11 -0.33
N ASN A 88 19.30 0.13 -0.45
CA ASN A 88 17.98 0.52 -0.98
C ASN A 88 17.97 0.24 -2.50
N ILE A 89 17.87 -1.04 -2.90
CA ILE A 89 18.20 -1.50 -4.25
C ILE A 89 17.05 -1.27 -5.23
N SER A 90 17.37 -0.59 -6.32
CA SER A 90 16.61 -0.59 -7.58
C SER A 90 16.84 -1.88 -8.37
N PRO A 91 15.85 -2.40 -9.14
CA PRO A 91 15.94 -3.70 -9.84
C PRO A 91 17.06 -3.85 -10.87
N ASN A 92 17.75 -2.76 -11.23
CA ASN A 92 18.78 -2.73 -12.29
C ASN A 92 20.23 -2.76 -11.79
N ASP A 93 20.47 -2.95 -10.49
CA ASP A 93 21.82 -2.85 -9.95
C ASP A 93 22.70 -4.07 -10.23
N ASN A 94 24.01 -3.82 -10.36
CA ASN A 94 25.08 -4.80 -10.59
C ASN A 94 25.10 -5.95 -9.57
N ILE A 95 24.47 -5.76 -8.38
CA ILE A 95 24.33 -6.77 -7.33
C ILE A 95 23.44 -7.93 -7.75
N VAL A 96 22.37 -7.69 -8.54
CA VAL A 96 21.55 -8.75 -9.14
C VAL A 96 22.41 -9.59 -10.07
N LYS A 97 23.37 -8.98 -10.79
CA LYS A 97 24.31 -9.67 -11.66
C LYS A 97 25.37 -10.47 -10.87
N GLU A 98 25.86 -9.96 -9.76
CA GLU A 98 26.83 -10.68 -8.91
C GLU A 98 26.16 -11.84 -8.16
N LEU A 99 24.93 -11.69 -7.68
CA LEU A 99 24.14 -12.78 -7.13
C LEU A 99 23.82 -13.85 -8.17
N LYS A 100 23.69 -13.49 -9.43
CA LYS A 100 23.57 -14.44 -10.56
C LYS A 100 24.81 -15.30 -10.75
N ASN A 101 25.95 -15.00 -10.22
CA ASN A 101 27.24 -15.71 -10.44
C ASN A 101 27.65 -16.74 -9.39
N ALA A 102 26.89 -17.00 -8.30
CA ALA A 102 27.19 -18.03 -7.26
C ALA A 102 26.40 -19.35 -7.44
N SER A 103 26.91 -20.53 -7.04
CA SER A 103 26.34 -21.84 -7.37
C SER A 103 25.04 -22.26 -6.65
N SER A 104 24.60 -21.51 -5.64
CA SER A 104 23.30 -21.68 -4.94
C SER A 104 22.18 -20.81 -5.52
N ARG A 105 22.32 -20.39 -6.73
CA ARG A 105 21.63 -19.31 -7.43
C ARG A 105 20.15 -19.50 -7.67
N VAL A 106 19.74 -20.70 -8.00
CA VAL A 106 18.37 -20.93 -8.50
C VAL A 106 17.31 -20.55 -7.46
N HIS A 107 17.57 -20.80 -6.19
CA HIS A 107 16.63 -20.47 -5.10
C HIS A 107 16.61 -18.98 -4.78
N ILE A 108 17.77 -18.32 -4.82
CA ILE A 108 17.90 -16.88 -4.59
C ILE A 108 17.28 -16.11 -5.74
N GLU A 109 17.53 -16.52 -6.98
CA GLU A 109 16.91 -15.92 -8.17
C GLU A 109 15.39 -16.03 -8.14
N ARG A 110 14.85 -17.14 -7.67
CA ARG A 110 13.41 -17.33 -7.53
C ARG A 110 12.80 -16.45 -6.45
N LEU A 111 13.46 -16.31 -5.30
CA LEU A 111 13.00 -15.41 -4.24
C LEU A 111 13.09 -13.95 -4.65
N GLU A 112 14.12 -13.58 -5.40
CA GLU A 112 14.23 -12.25 -5.96
C GLU A 112 13.15 -11.99 -6.99
N ALA A 113 12.89 -12.94 -7.88
CA ALA A 113 11.79 -12.83 -8.83
C ALA A 113 10.45 -12.67 -8.10
N LEU A 114 10.19 -13.47 -7.07
CA LEU A 114 8.98 -13.36 -6.27
C LEU A 114 8.90 -12.01 -5.53
N LYS A 115 10.01 -11.50 -5.01
CA LYS A 115 10.05 -10.16 -4.39
C LYS A 115 9.70 -9.06 -5.39
N ILE A 116 10.25 -9.15 -6.60
CA ILE A 116 9.96 -8.18 -7.68
C ILE A 116 8.47 -8.24 -8.05
N GLU A 117 7.90 -9.44 -8.16
CA GLU A 117 6.48 -9.62 -8.48
C GLU A 117 5.59 -9.07 -7.35
N ILE A 118 5.87 -9.37 -6.08
CA ILE A 118 5.16 -8.83 -4.92
C ILE A 118 5.28 -7.30 -4.89
N LYS A 119 6.48 -6.77 -5.14
CA LYS A 119 6.70 -5.32 -5.21
C LYS A 119 5.84 -4.69 -6.28
N ALA A 120 5.78 -5.27 -7.48
CA ALA A 120 4.95 -4.76 -8.57
C ALA A 120 3.46 -4.70 -8.21
N GLU A 121 2.93 -5.72 -7.51
CA GLU A 121 1.54 -5.71 -7.02
C GLU A 121 1.29 -4.60 -5.99
N ILE A 122 2.25 -4.37 -5.08
CA ILE A 122 2.14 -3.32 -4.06
C ILE A 122 2.33 -1.93 -4.69
N ASP A 123 3.26 -1.76 -5.62
CA ASP A 123 3.43 -0.49 -6.36
C ASP A 123 2.15 -0.13 -7.15
N LEU A 124 1.48 -1.13 -7.74
CA LEU A 124 0.18 -0.93 -8.39
C LEU A 124 -0.92 -0.52 -7.39
N LEU A 125 -0.95 -1.16 -6.23
CA LEU A 125 -1.84 -0.78 -5.13
C LEU A 125 -1.60 0.68 -4.73
N SER A 126 -0.34 1.06 -4.45
CA SER A 126 0.06 2.42 -4.07
C SER A 126 -0.38 3.45 -5.10
N LYS A 127 -0.13 3.15 -6.37
CA LYS A 127 -0.50 4.05 -7.47
C LYS A 127 -2.00 4.22 -7.60
N THR A 128 -2.75 3.14 -7.45
CA THR A 128 -4.21 3.17 -7.46
C THR A 128 -4.75 3.98 -6.29
N MET A 129 -4.22 3.77 -5.10
CA MET A 129 -4.57 4.51 -3.89
C MET A 129 -4.27 6.00 -4.03
N GLU A 130 -3.08 6.35 -4.53
CA GLU A 130 -2.68 7.74 -4.77
C GLU A 130 -3.62 8.43 -5.75
N ASN A 131 -3.92 7.81 -6.89
CA ASN A 131 -4.81 8.37 -7.91
C ASN A 131 -6.22 8.58 -7.36
N ASN A 132 -6.78 7.57 -6.68
CA ASN A 132 -8.15 7.64 -6.16
C ASN A 132 -8.27 8.70 -5.06
N LEU A 133 -7.33 8.72 -4.11
CA LEU A 133 -7.34 9.70 -3.02
C LEU A 133 -7.07 11.11 -3.54
N GLY A 134 -6.11 11.30 -4.44
CA GLY A 134 -5.84 12.60 -5.05
C GLY A 134 -7.04 13.16 -5.81
N LYS A 135 -7.75 12.32 -6.60
CA LYS A 135 -9.00 12.69 -7.26
C LYS A 135 -10.06 13.10 -6.25
N HIS A 136 -10.28 12.27 -5.23
CA HIS A 136 -11.26 12.52 -4.17
C HIS A 136 -10.98 13.85 -3.44
N LEU A 137 -9.74 14.09 -3.02
CA LEU A 137 -9.39 15.32 -2.31
C LEU A 137 -9.62 16.58 -3.17
N ARG A 138 -9.28 16.53 -4.47
CA ARG A 138 -9.55 17.63 -5.40
C ARG A 138 -11.05 17.89 -5.55
N GLU A 139 -11.85 16.85 -5.68
CA GLU A 139 -13.31 16.96 -5.82
C GLU A 139 -13.94 17.49 -4.54
N VAL A 140 -13.57 16.99 -3.36
CA VAL A 140 -14.07 17.46 -2.07
C VAL A 140 -13.69 18.93 -1.85
N TYR A 141 -12.43 19.30 -2.12
CA TYR A 141 -11.99 20.69 -1.97
C TYR A 141 -12.79 21.65 -2.85
N ARG A 142 -12.90 21.33 -4.16
CA ARG A 142 -13.64 22.15 -5.11
C ARG A 142 -15.11 22.28 -4.74
N ASP A 143 -15.75 21.19 -4.41
CA ASP A 143 -17.17 21.16 -4.10
C ASP A 143 -17.46 21.89 -2.77
N THR A 144 -16.64 21.69 -1.76
CA THR A 144 -16.74 22.41 -0.47
C THR A 144 -16.56 23.91 -0.65
N TYR A 145 -15.62 24.36 -1.50
CA TYR A 145 -15.43 25.78 -1.80
C TYR A 145 -16.69 26.40 -2.36
N TYR A 146 -17.26 25.84 -3.43
CA TYR A 146 -18.45 26.40 -4.06
C TYR A 146 -19.68 26.32 -3.18
N ARG A 147 -19.86 25.25 -2.43
CA ARG A 147 -20.97 25.12 -1.46
C ARG A 147 -20.84 26.11 -0.32
N SER A 148 -19.67 26.30 0.22
CA SER A 148 -19.42 27.28 1.28
C SER A 148 -19.71 28.71 0.78
N ALA A 149 -19.19 29.06 -0.38
CA ALA A 149 -19.44 30.35 -1.00
C ALA A 149 -20.95 30.60 -1.22
N TYR A 150 -21.66 29.62 -1.77
CA TYR A 150 -23.11 29.70 -1.96
C TYR A 150 -23.86 29.83 -0.63
N ASN A 151 -23.51 29.03 0.38
CA ASN A 151 -24.16 29.12 1.70
C ASN A 151 -23.94 30.48 2.37
N ILE A 152 -22.75 31.06 2.23
CA ILE A 152 -22.45 32.40 2.75
C ILE A 152 -23.29 33.45 2.02
N GLN A 153 -23.31 33.43 0.70
CA GLN A 153 -24.11 34.38 -0.09
C GLN A 153 -25.60 34.29 0.25
N LYS A 154 -26.12 33.05 0.33
CA LYS A 154 -27.51 32.81 0.72
C LYS A 154 -27.79 33.25 2.15
N GLY A 155 -26.86 33.04 3.08
CA GLY A 155 -27.00 33.46 4.46
C GLY A 155 -27.00 34.97 4.66
N LEU A 156 -26.28 35.70 3.81
CA LEU A 156 -26.19 37.15 3.85
C LEU A 156 -27.23 37.84 2.94
N ASP A 157 -27.98 37.06 2.18
CA ASP A 157 -28.89 37.55 1.11
C ASP A 157 -28.20 38.50 0.11
N LYS A 158 -26.92 38.18 -0.18
CA LYS A 158 -26.09 38.94 -1.11
C LYS A 158 -25.41 37.97 -2.08
N PHE A 159 -25.76 38.08 -3.35
CA PHE A 159 -25.22 37.22 -4.40
C PHE A 159 -24.22 37.99 -5.26
N SER A 160 -23.07 37.42 -5.45
CA SER A 160 -22.01 37.91 -6.35
C SER A 160 -21.41 36.73 -7.11
N ASN A 161 -20.69 37.03 -8.19
CA ASN A 161 -19.97 35.98 -8.91
C ASN A 161 -18.92 35.33 -8.01
N ILE A 162 -18.96 34.01 -7.96
CA ILE A 162 -17.94 33.20 -7.24
C ILE A 162 -16.77 33.03 -8.20
N GLU A 163 -15.58 33.39 -7.77
CA GLU A 163 -14.36 33.22 -8.55
C GLU A 163 -14.10 31.73 -8.82
N LYS A 164 -13.68 31.42 -10.05
CA LYS A 164 -13.32 30.06 -10.42
C LYS A 164 -12.01 29.67 -9.74
N LEU A 165 -12.02 28.51 -9.09
CA LEU A 165 -10.80 27.95 -8.52
C LEU A 165 -9.80 27.60 -9.63
N ASN A 166 -8.57 28.05 -9.47
CA ASN A 166 -7.46 27.64 -10.32
C ASN A 166 -7.10 26.17 -10.02
N PRO A 167 -7.09 25.26 -11.02
CA PRO A 167 -6.70 23.87 -10.84
C PRO A 167 -5.31 23.68 -10.23
N GLU A 168 -4.33 24.53 -10.59
CA GLU A 168 -2.97 24.48 -10.05
C GLU A 168 -2.94 24.81 -8.56
N LEU A 169 -3.77 25.75 -8.12
CA LEU A 169 -3.93 26.07 -6.70
C LEU A 169 -4.49 24.86 -5.94
N ILE A 170 -5.54 24.20 -6.47
CA ILE A 170 -6.10 23.00 -5.85
C ILE A 170 -5.02 21.92 -5.72
N GLU A 171 -4.24 21.68 -6.79
CA GLU A 171 -3.18 20.68 -6.79
C GLU A 171 -2.12 21.00 -5.72
N SER A 172 -1.68 22.25 -5.65
CA SER A 172 -0.70 22.69 -4.65
C SER A 172 -1.19 22.51 -3.22
N LEU A 173 -2.47 22.76 -2.96
CA LEU A 173 -3.09 22.63 -1.63
C LEU A 173 -3.28 21.17 -1.23
N VAL A 174 -3.74 20.33 -2.18
CA VAL A 174 -3.97 18.90 -1.95
C VAL A 174 -2.67 18.17 -1.63
N TYR A 175 -1.55 18.52 -2.27
CA TYR A 175 -0.25 17.90 -2.04
C TYR A 175 0.64 18.62 -1.02
N LYS A 176 0.18 19.73 -0.45
CA LYS A 176 0.92 20.46 0.58
C LYS A 176 1.18 19.55 1.78
N PRO A 177 2.42 19.50 2.31
CA PRO A 177 2.70 18.83 3.56
C PRO A 177 1.89 19.43 4.71
N TRP A 178 1.22 18.58 5.48
CA TRP A 178 0.33 18.99 6.58
C TRP A 178 0.72 18.41 7.94
N THR A 179 1.79 17.62 7.97
CA THR A 179 2.29 16.98 9.18
C THR A 179 3.60 17.60 9.65
N LYS A 180 3.90 17.47 10.95
CA LYS A 180 5.13 18.01 11.58
C LYS A 180 6.42 17.49 10.95
N ASP A 181 6.39 16.27 10.37
CA ASP A 181 7.51 15.64 9.67
C ASP A 181 7.63 16.06 8.20
N ASN A 182 6.92 17.12 7.79
CA ASN A 182 6.90 17.65 6.43
C ASN A 182 6.51 16.59 5.36
N THR A 183 5.65 15.64 5.73
CA THR A 183 5.10 14.65 4.81
C THR A 183 3.68 14.97 4.43
N ASN A 184 3.27 14.52 3.25
CA ASN A 184 1.88 14.54 2.81
C ASN A 184 1.32 13.10 2.73
N TRP A 185 0.03 13.01 2.40
CA TRP A 185 -0.66 11.73 2.28
C TRP A 185 -0.05 10.80 1.22
N SER A 186 0.43 11.32 0.09
CA SER A 186 1.07 10.54 -0.98
C SER A 186 2.38 9.91 -0.48
N LYS A 187 3.28 10.69 0.13
CA LYS A 187 4.51 10.17 0.73
C LYS A 187 4.24 9.10 1.79
N ARG A 188 3.14 9.21 2.55
CA ARG A 188 2.76 8.20 3.55
C ARG A 188 2.29 6.91 2.91
N ILE A 189 1.49 6.97 1.81
CA ILE A 189 1.12 5.77 1.03
C ILE A 189 2.39 5.03 0.61
N TRP A 190 3.26 5.68 -0.14
CA TRP A 190 4.49 5.06 -0.64
C TRP A 190 5.45 4.59 0.46
N GLY A 191 5.54 5.33 1.57
CA GLY A 191 6.35 4.95 2.72
C GLY A 191 5.83 3.69 3.43
N ASN A 192 4.52 3.54 3.58
CA ASN A 192 3.89 2.37 4.18
C ASN A 192 4.06 1.15 3.29
N ASP A 193 3.87 1.30 1.99
CA ASP A 193 3.98 0.20 1.04
C ASP A 193 5.43 -0.29 0.89
N SER A 194 6.40 0.59 0.94
CA SER A 194 7.82 0.20 1.01
C SER A 194 8.12 -0.63 2.27
N LYS A 195 7.54 -0.27 3.42
CA LYS A 195 7.64 -1.06 4.66
C LYS A 195 6.94 -2.41 4.50
N LEU A 196 5.77 -2.45 3.88
CA LEU A 196 5.03 -3.68 3.62
C LEU A 196 5.86 -4.64 2.76
N VAL A 197 6.40 -4.19 1.62
CA VAL A 197 7.26 -5.01 0.74
C VAL A 197 8.43 -5.61 1.52
N ASN A 198 9.16 -4.79 2.30
CA ASN A 198 10.31 -5.26 3.07
C ASN A 198 9.89 -6.27 4.15
N THR A 199 8.77 -6.03 4.83
CA THR A 199 8.25 -6.93 5.86
C THR A 199 7.80 -8.26 5.26
N LEU A 200 7.08 -8.23 4.14
CA LEU A 200 6.63 -9.43 3.43
C LEU A 200 7.82 -10.26 2.95
N HIS A 201 8.81 -9.62 2.34
CA HIS A 201 10.02 -10.29 1.88
C HIS A 201 10.78 -10.94 3.05
N THR A 202 10.97 -10.23 4.17
CA THR A 202 11.66 -10.77 5.35
C THR A 202 10.89 -11.97 5.93
N ASN A 203 9.58 -11.85 6.11
CA ASN A 203 8.74 -12.91 6.65
C ASN A 203 8.70 -14.13 5.73
N LEU A 204 8.52 -13.91 4.43
CA LEU A 204 8.53 -14.98 3.43
C LEU A 204 9.86 -15.74 3.44
N THR A 205 10.95 -15.00 3.42
CA THR A 205 12.31 -15.55 3.49
C THR A 205 12.53 -16.37 4.76
N GLN A 206 12.16 -15.83 5.92
CA GLN A 206 12.28 -16.54 7.21
C GLN A 206 11.40 -17.80 7.27
N ASN A 207 10.17 -17.71 6.78
CA ASN A 207 9.26 -18.86 6.77
C ASN A 207 9.76 -19.98 5.86
N ILE A 208 10.31 -19.63 4.70
CA ILE A 208 10.93 -20.59 3.79
C ILE A 208 12.17 -21.25 4.45
N ILE A 209 13.06 -20.46 5.08
CA ILE A 209 14.26 -20.97 5.76
C ILE A 209 13.90 -21.90 6.92
N THR A 210 12.86 -21.57 7.67
CA THR A 210 12.41 -22.39 8.82
C THR A 210 11.58 -23.58 8.39
N GLY A 211 11.28 -23.72 7.08
CA GLY A 211 10.50 -24.81 6.53
C GLY A 211 9.04 -24.79 6.97
N LYS A 212 8.46 -23.61 7.18
CA LYS A 212 7.05 -23.49 7.52
C LYS A 212 6.15 -23.91 6.36
N PRO A 213 5.01 -24.58 6.66
CA PRO A 213 4.02 -24.91 5.65
C PRO A 213 3.49 -23.67 4.93
N LEU A 214 3.18 -23.80 3.63
CA LEU A 214 2.67 -22.71 2.81
C LEU A 214 1.46 -22.00 3.44
N LYS A 215 0.60 -22.74 4.15
CA LYS A 215 -0.56 -22.14 4.84
C LYS A 215 -0.14 -21.09 5.85
N GLU A 216 0.85 -21.38 6.71
CA GLU A 216 1.35 -20.42 7.70
C GLU A 216 1.99 -19.19 7.05
N VAL A 217 2.66 -19.40 5.91
CA VAL A 217 3.22 -18.28 5.10
C VAL A 217 2.11 -17.35 4.64
N ILE A 218 1.05 -17.90 4.06
CA ILE A 218 -0.11 -17.15 3.57
C ILE A 218 -0.83 -16.43 4.72
N ASP A 219 -1.04 -17.10 5.85
CA ASP A 219 -1.69 -16.50 7.02
C ASP A 219 -0.87 -15.30 7.56
N THR A 220 0.45 -15.45 7.66
CA THR A 220 1.35 -14.35 8.07
C THR A 220 1.27 -13.14 7.13
N ILE A 221 1.20 -13.40 5.82
CA ILE A 221 1.07 -12.34 4.81
C ILE A 221 -0.28 -11.65 4.91
N ALA A 222 -1.36 -12.41 5.08
CA ALA A 222 -2.70 -11.87 5.25
C ALA A 222 -2.80 -10.95 6.48
N GLU A 223 -2.18 -11.32 7.60
CA GLU A 223 -2.09 -10.48 8.79
C GLU A 223 -1.40 -9.14 8.50
N ARG A 224 -0.28 -9.15 7.77
CA ARG A 224 0.44 -7.92 7.41
C ARG A 224 -0.37 -7.01 6.50
N PHE A 225 -1.02 -7.56 5.48
CA PHE A 225 -1.94 -6.79 4.63
C PHE A 225 -3.10 -6.18 5.43
N ASN A 226 -3.66 -6.90 6.42
CA ASN A 226 -4.72 -6.38 7.27
C ASN A 226 -4.25 -5.21 8.16
N VAL A 227 -3.02 -5.24 8.66
CA VAL A 227 -2.43 -4.12 9.41
C VAL A 227 -2.34 -2.87 8.53
N GLU A 228 -1.76 -2.99 7.33
CA GLU A 228 -1.59 -1.86 6.41
C GLU A 228 -2.94 -1.35 5.89
N LYS A 229 -3.90 -2.22 5.60
CA LYS A 229 -5.27 -1.88 5.25
C LYS A 229 -5.96 -1.03 6.32
N ASN A 230 -5.70 -1.32 7.60
CA ASN A 230 -6.23 -0.52 8.71
C ASN A 230 -5.51 0.84 8.83
N ILE A 231 -4.20 0.89 8.60
CA ILE A 231 -3.43 2.14 8.58
C ILE A 231 -3.93 3.03 7.44
N ALA A 232 -4.06 2.50 6.23
CA ALA A 232 -4.61 3.21 5.08
C ALA A 232 -6.03 3.74 5.35
N SER A 233 -6.87 2.92 5.98
CA SER A 233 -8.24 3.32 6.36
C SER A 233 -8.27 4.49 7.33
N ARG A 234 -7.29 4.60 8.24
CA ARG A 234 -7.17 5.77 9.16
C ARG A 234 -6.68 7.01 8.43
N LEU A 235 -5.76 6.86 7.48
CA LEU A 235 -5.27 7.97 6.67
C LEU A 235 -6.37 8.63 5.83
N LEU A 236 -7.34 7.84 5.38
CA LEU A 236 -8.48 8.29 4.57
C LEU A 236 -9.63 8.92 5.39
N ARG A 237 -9.63 8.72 6.70
CA ARG A 237 -10.62 9.37 7.57
C ARG A 237 -10.17 10.80 7.85
N LEU A 238 -10.96 11.77 7.42
CA LEU A 238 -10.74 13.16 7.81
C LEU A 238 -10.79 13.27 9.34
N PRO A 239 -9.90 14.07 9.96
CA PRO A 239 -10.03 14.37 11.37
C PRO A 239 -11.40 15.00 11.59
N ARG A 240 -12.17 14.46 12.55
CA ARG A 240 -13.40 15.11 13.00
C ARG A 240 -12.98 16.48 13.53
N ALA A 241 -13.67 17.54 13.08
CA ALA A 241 -13.51 18.81 13.72
C ALA A 241 -13.72 18.60 15.24
N CYS A 242 -12.76 19.02 16.05
CA CYS A 242 -12.96 19.03 17.50
C CYS A 242 -14.19 19.89 17.80
N PRO A 243 -15.06 19.44 18.70
CA PRO A 243 -16.23 20.20 19.15
C PRO A 243 -15.83 21.54 19.76
#